data_bab3a506b92b45e39e6f371a775a8fd4
#
_entry.id   bab3a506b92b45e39e6f371a775a8fd4
#
_cell.length_a   1.000
_cell.length_b   1.000
_cell.length_c   1.000
_cell.angle_alpha   90.00
_cell.angle_beta   90.00
_cell.angle_gamma   90.00
#
_symmetry.space_group_name_H-M   'P 1'
#
loop_
_entity.id
_entity.type
_entity.pdbx_description
1 polymer ?
#
loop_
_entity_poly.entity_id
_entity_poly.type
_entity_poly.pdbx_seq_one_letter_code
_entity_poly.pdbx_strand_id
1 'polypeptide(L)'
;PIGGRLGGHIVSGHVDGVGRVREKIPSGAALRVVFDAPAELARFIAPKGSICVSGVSLTVNGVSGSSFDVMLIPHTRDKTSLDALAVGAPVNLEVAILARYVARLLDVGPATASGASAEPGSQTEESSDTRLLSRLHAAGYL
;
A
#
# COMPACT_ATOMS: atom_id res chain seq x y z
N PRO A 1 3.11 12.56 -18.95
CA PRO A 1 2.47 12.44 -20.27
C PRO A 1 2.68 11.05 -20.83
N ILE A 2 1.70 10.55 -21.60
CA ILE A 2 1.83 9.27 -22.32
C ILE A 2 3.02 9.41 -23.28
N GLY A 3 3.94 8.42 -23.27
CA GLY A 3 5.19 8.47 -24.03
C GLY A 3 6.36 9.13 -23.31
N GLY A 4 6.14 9.68 -22.11
CA GLY A 4 7.20 10.21 -21.25
C GLY A 4 7.91 9.11 -20.44
N ARG A 5 8.97 9.49 -19.70
CA ARG A 5 9.65 8.59 -18.76
C ARG A 5 8.85 8.49 -17.45
N LEU A 6 8.64 7.27 -16.95
CA LEU A 6 8.12 7.05 -15.60
C LEU A 6 9.20 7.36 -14.57
N GLY A 7 9.07 8.50 -13.88
CA GLY A 7 9.98 8.91 -12.80
C GLY A 7 9.55 8.47 -11.39
N GLY A 8 8.42 7.77 -11.28
CA GLY A 8 7.86 7.24 -10.03
C GLY A 8 7.01 6.01 -10.31
N HIS A 9 5.98 5.76 -9.48
CA HIS A 9 5.00 4.72 -9.76
C HIS A 9 3.80 5.28 -10.56
N ILE A 10 2.95 4.39 -11.07
CA ILE A 10 1.73 4.76 -11.79
C ILE A 10 0.75 5.38 -10.78
N VAL A 11 0.43 6.66 -10.99
CA VAL A 11 -0.59 7.40 -10.25
C VAL A 11 -1.72 7.72 -11.22
N SER A 12 -2.92 7.28 -10.88
CA SER A 12 -4.10 7.43 -11.74
C SER A 12 -5.01 8.58 -11.32
N GLY A 13 -4.80 9.13 -10.12
CA GLY A 13 -5.65 10.16 -9.54
C GLY A 13 -6.94 9.59 -8.93
N HIS A 14 -6.99 8.28 -8.73
CA HIS A 14 -8.12 7.62 -8.08
C HIS A 14 -7.88 7.49 -6.58
N VAL A 15 -8.36 8.48 -5.82
CA VAL A 15 -8.22 8.53 -4.36
C VAL A 15 -8.96 7.35 -3.72
N ASP A 16 -8.24 6.62 -2.88
CA ASP A 16 -8.74 5.44 -2.18
C ASP A 16 -9.30 5.75 -0.80
N GLY A 17 -8.82 6.83 -0.20
CA GLY A 17 -9.25 7.26 1.12
C GLY A 17 -8.56 8.53 1.56
N VAL A 18 -8.98 9.03 2.72
CA VAL A 18 -8.41 10.22 3.34
C VAL A 18 -7.64 9.82 4.60
N GLY A 19 -6.33 10.04 4.57
CA GLY A 19 -5.45 9.91 5.72
C GLY A 19 -5.28 11.25 6.45
N ARG A 20 -4.40 11.26 7.47
CA ARG A 20 -4.05 12.48 8.21
C ARG A 20 -2.56 12.53 8.47
N VAL A 21 -2.01 13.74 8.50
CA VAL A 21 -0.65 13.98 9.00
C VAL A 21 -0.64 13.72 10.51
N ARG A 22 0.08 12.70 10.94
CA ARG A 22 0.22 12.36 12.38
C ARG A 22 1.35 13.12 13.03
N GLU A 23 2.50 13.19 12.35
CA GLU A 23 3.71 13.75 12.93
C GLU A 23 4.65 14.26 11.83
N LYS A 24 5.45 15.27 12.16
CA LYS A 24 6.50 15.82 11.29
C LYS A 24 7.79 15.94 12.09
N ILE A 25 8.83 15.23 11.68
CA ILE A 25 10.09 15.12 12.41
C ILE A 25 11.22 15.63 11.50
N PRO A 26 11.89 16.74 11.84
CA PRO A 26 13.06 17.19 11.10
C PRO A 26 14.17 16.13 11.11
N SER A 27 14.81 15.90 9.96
CA SER A 27 15.89 14.92 9.77
C SER A 27 16.97 15.51 8.86
N GLY A 28 17.88 16.28 9.44
CA GLY A 28 18.83 17.08 8.66
C GLY A 28 18.12 18.05 7.72
N ALA A 29 18.45 18.03 6.44
CA ALA A 29 17.77 18.82 5.41
C ALA A 29 16.41 18.27 4.99
N ALA A 30 16.12 17.01 5.32
CA ALA A 30 14.88 16.33 4.98
C ALA A 30 13.85 16.44 6.12
N LEU A 31 12.61 16.04 5.83
CA LEU A 31 11.52 16.00 6.80
C LEU A 31 10.89 14.60 6.75
N ARG A 32 10.94 13.86 7.85
CA ARG A 32 10.17 12.64 8.03
C ARG A 32 8.74 13.01 8.39
N VAL A 33 7.78 12.50 7.61
CA VAL A 33 6.36 12.73 7.87
C VAL A 33 5.69 11.39 8.10
N VAL A 34 4.95 11.28 9.20
CA VAL A 34 4.14 10.12 9.55
C VAL A 34 2.69 10.43 9.19
N PHE A 35 2.05 9.50 8.52
CA PHE A 35 0.64 9.57 8.16
C PHE A 35 -0.14 8.43 8.80
N ASP A 36 -1.37 8.70 9.21
CA ASP A 36 -2.35 7.69 9.53
C ASP A 36 -3.23 7.44 8.30
N ALA A 37 -3.33 6.19 7.89
CA ALA A 37 -4.22 5.75 6.81
C ALA A 37 -5.48 5.09 7.38
N PRO A 38 -6.59 5.07 6.64
CA PRO A 38 -7.72 4.19 6.93
C PRO A 38 -7.26 2.73 7.05
N ALA A 39 -7.83 2.00 8.02
CA ALA A 39 -7.39 0.64 8.34
C ALA A 39 -7.49 -0.31 7.13
N GLU A 40 -8.49 -0.12 6.29
CA GLU A 40 -8.71 -0.90 5.07
C GLU A 40 -7.61 -0.70 4.01
N LEU A 41 -6.87 0.41 4.06
CA LEU A 41 -5.76 0.67 3.15
C LEU A 41 -4.43 0.10 3.64
N ALA A 42 -4.31 -0.22 4.93
CA ALA A 42 -3.05 -0.65 5.55
C ALA A 42 -2.43 -1.88 4.84
N ARG A 43 -3.25 -2.82 4.39
CA ARG A 43 -2.80 -4.03 3.68
C ARG A 43 -2.12 -3.78 2.34
N PHE A 44 -2.30 -2.60 1.75
CA PHE A 44 -1.70 -2.20 0.48
C PHE A 44 -0.43 -1.36 0.64
N ILE A 45 -0.10 -0.98 1.89
CA ILE A 45 1.03 -0.12 2.22
C ILE A 45 2.16 -0.97 2.79
N ALA A 46 3.30 -1.00 2.11
CA ALA A 46 4.43 -1.82 2.50
C ALA A 46 5.72 -1.00 2.57
N PRO A 47 6.66 -1.33 3.47
CA PRO A 47 7.99 -0.71 3.50
C PRO A 47 8.68 -0.84 2.13
N LYS A 48 9.31 0.23 1.65
CA LYS A 48 9.91 0.35 0.32
C LYS A 48 8.91 0.35 -0.84
N GLY A 49 7.62 0.19 -0.57
CA GLY A 49 6.56 0.37 -1.56
C GLY A 49 6.34 1.84 -1.90
N SER A 50 5.53 2.07 -2.92
CA SER A 50 5.10 3.40 -3.33
C SER A 50 3.69 3.70 -2.85
N ILE A 51 3.46 4.95 -2.48
CA ILE A 51 2.14 5.49 -2.16
C ILE A 51 2.02 6.89 -2.74
N CYS A 52 0.84 7.26 -3.17
CA CYS A 52 0.56 8.62 -3.59
C CYS A 52 -0.16 9.38 -2.45
N VAL A 53 0.43 10.48 -2.00
CA VAL A 53 -0.13 11.35 -0.97
C VAL A 53 -0.43 12.71 -1.58
N SER A 54 -1.70 13.09 -1.63
CA SER A 54 -2.18 14.33 -2.25
C SER A 54 -1.58 14.59 -3.65
N GLY A 55 -1.53 13.53 -4.49
CA GLY A 55 -1.00 13.60 -5.85
C GLY A 55 0.51 13.43 -5.98
N VAL A 56 1.24 13.30 -4.87
CA VAL A 56 2.70 13.16 -4.86
C VAL A 56 3.08 11.69 -4.66
N SER A 57 3.85 11.13 -5.61
CA SER A 57 4.41 9.78 -5.51
C SER A 57 5.56 9.76 -4.49
N LEU A 58 5.45 8.91 -3.46
CA LEU A 58 6.42 8.83 -2.38
C LEU A 58 6.79 7.37 -2.10
N THR A 59 8.00 7.18 -1.57
CA THR A 59 8.44 5.88 -1.05
C THR A 59 8.13 5.77 0.44
N VAL A 60 7.50 4.67 0.82
CA VAL A 60 7.24 4.33 2.23
C VAL A 60 8.55 3.86 2.87
N ASN A 61 8.97 4.49 3.98
CA ASN A 61 10.16 4.04 4.72
C ASN A 61 9.80 2.94 5.72
N GLY A 62 8.75 3.16 6.52
CA GLY A 62 8.28 2.23 7.54
C GLY A 62 6.76 2.20 7.65
N VAL A 63 6.24 1.12 8.22
CA VAL A 63 4.82 0.90 8.49
C VAL A 63 4.65 0.41 9.90
N SER A 64 3.64 0.91 10.60
CA SER A 64 3.27 0.47 11.96
C SER A 64 1.74 0.49 12.08
N GLY A 65 1.12 -0.69 12.06
CA GLY A 65 -0.34 -0.81 11.98
C GLY A 65 -0.88 -0.14 10.72
N SER A 66 -1.77 0.83 10.87
CA SER A 66 -2.29 1.65 9.77
C SER A 66 -1.48 2.93 9.50
N SER A 67 -0.42 3.20 10.27
CA SER A 67 0.44 4.36 10.05
C SER A 67 1.63 4.00 9.19
N PHE A 68 2.08 4.94 8.37
CA PHE A 68 3.30 4.81 7.57
C PHE A 68 4.08 6.13 7.59
N ASP A 69 5.37 6.04 7.28
CA ASP A 69 6.19 7.24 7.16
C ASP A 69 6.93 7.33 5.82
N VAL A 70 7.17 8.55 5.43
CA VAL A 70 7.94 8.92 4.23
C VAL A 70 9.00 9.96 4.57
N MET A 71 10.01 10.07 3.70
CA MET A 71 11.02 11.11 3.81
C MET A 71 10.83 12.14 2.69
N LEU A 72 10.49 13.37 3.05
CA LEU A 72 10.43 14.49 2.12
C LEU A 72 11.82 15.11 2.00
N ILE A 73 12.48 14.89 0.88
CA ILE A 73 13.77 15.54 0.56
C ILE A 73 13.53 17.02 0.22
N PRO A 74 14.56 17.91 0.28
CA PRO A 74 14.39 19.34 0.04
C PRO A 74 13.65 19.66 -1.25
N HIS A 75 14.00 18.99 -2.35
CA HIS A 75 13.34 19.20 -3.63
C HIS A 75 11.83 18.90 -3.58
N THR A 76 11.42 17.81 -2.91
CA THR A 76 10.00 17.47 -2.75
C THR A 76 9.28 18.51 -1.89
N ARG A 77 9.92 18.98 -0.82
CA ARG A 77 9.37 20.04 0.04
C ARG A 77 9.12 21.33 -0.73
N ASP A 78 10.08 21.73 -1.57
CA ASP A 78 10.01 22.97 -2.35
C ASP A 78 9.00 22.90 -3.52
N LYS A 79 8.78 21.71 -4.09
CA LYS A 79 7.98 21.53 -5.31
C LYS A 79 6.57 21.01 -5.07
N THR A 80 6.22 20.71 -3.82
CA THR A 80 4.90 20.17 -3.47
C THR A 80 4.28 20.92 -2.29
N SER A 81 2.98 20.75 -2.10
CA SER A 81 2.26 21.31 -0.95
C SER A 81 2.47 20.55 0.36
N LEU A 82 3.21 19.44 0.35
CA LEU A 82 3.31 18.55 1.50
C LEU A 82 4.04 19.19 2.69
N ASP A 83 5.01 20.08 2.42
CA ASP A 83 5.75 20.77 3.48
C ASP A 83 4.86 21.73 4.28
N ALA A 84 3.87 22.34 3.64
CA ALA A 84 2.94 23.28 4.26
C ALA A 84 1.84 22.61 5.09
N LEU A 85 1.66 21.28 5.01
CA LEU A 85 0.62 20.58 5.74
C LEU A 85 0.89 20.63 7.25
N ALA A 86 -0.11 21.03 8.03
CA ALA A 86 -0.06 20.97 9.48
C ALA A 86 -0.28 19.53 9.98
N VAL A 87 0.20 19.25 11.20
CA VAL A 87 -0.20 18.01 11.92
C VAL A 87 -1.72 18.01 12.09
N GLY A 88 -2.36 16.88 11.86
CA GLY A 88 -3.81 16.72 11.82
C GLY A 88 -4.47 17.01 10.46
N ALA A 89 -3.76 17.64 9.52
CA ALA A 89 -4.31 17.96 8.21
C ALA A 89 -4.71 16.67 7.45
N PRO A 90 -5.86 16.67 6.77
CA PRO A 90 -6.27 15.57 5.91
C PRO A 90 -5.42 15.52 4.64
N VAL A 91 -5.18 14.32 4.13
CA VAL A 91 -4.47 14.06 2.88
C VAL A 91 -5.19 12.99 2.07
N ASN A 92 -5.26 13.18 0.76
CA ASN A 92 -5.74 12.14 -0.13
C ASN A 92 -4.69 11.04 -0.26
N LEU A 93 -5.10 9.78 -0.16
CA LEU A 93 -4.25 8.62 -0.35
C LEU A 93 -4.70 7.82 -1.56
N GLU A 94 -3.74 7.45 -2.41
CA GLU A 94 -3.93 6.49 -3.49
C GLU A 94 -2.85 5.43 -3.35
N VAL A 95 -3.27 4.16 -3.15
CA VAL A 95 -2.33 3.03 -3.03
C VAL A 95 -1.85 2.60 -4.41
N ALA A 96 -0.66 1.99 -4.47
CA ALA A 96 -0.12 1.49 -5.73
C ALA A 96 -1.08 0.48 -6.36
N ILE A 97 -1.43 0.68 -7.65
CA ILE A 97 -2.38 -0.18 -8.37
C ILE A 97 -1.96 -1.65 -8.36
N LEU A 98 -0.66 -1.93 -8.44
CA LEU A 98 -0.12 -3.29 -8.38
C LEU A 98 -0.40 -3.96 -7.03
N ALA A 99 -0.37 -3.21 -5.92
CA ALA A 99 -0.69 -3.75 -4.60
C ALA A 99 -2.14 -4.25 -4.53
N ARG A 100 -3.08 -3.58 -5.23
CA ARG A 100 -4.47 -4.01 -5.33
C ARG A 100 -4.63 -5.32 -6.10
N TYR A 101 -3.94 -5.45 -7.24
CA TYR A 101 -3.99 -6.70 -8.02
C TYR A 101 -3.37 -7.86 -7.26
N VAL A 102 -2.23 -7.65 -6.60
CA VAL A 102 -1.59 -8.68 -5.75
C VAL A 102 -2.54 -9.09 -4.62
N ALA A 103 -3.11 -8.14 -3.88
CA ALA A 103 -4.07 -8.44 -2.82
C ALA A 103 -5.27 -9.21 -3.37
N ARG A 104 -5.84 -8.80 -4.52
CA ARG A 104 -6.98 -9.50 -5.13
C ARG A 104 -6.63 -10.93 -5.53
N LEU A 105 -5.45 -11.18 -6.08
CA LEU A 105 -5.00 -12.52 -6.44
C LEU A 105 -4.81 -13.42 -5.22
N LEU A 106 -4.35 -12.86 -4.10
CA LEU A 106 -4.19 -13.59 -2.84
C LEU A 106 -5.54 -13.86 -2.15
N ASP A 107 -6.51 -12.95 -2.29
CA ASP A 107 -7.86 -13.09 -1.71
C ASP A 107 -8.75 -14.07 -2.49
N VAL A 108 -8.51 -14.25 -3.79
CA VAL A 108 -9.21 -15.25 -4.60
C VAL A 108 -8.57 -16.60 -4.31
N GLY A 109 -9.15 -17.36 -3.38
CA GLY A 109 -8.87 -18.80 -3.23
C GLY A 109 -9.07 -19.53 -4.56
N PRO A 110 -8.54 -20.76 -4.74
CA PRO A 110 -8.84 -21.56 -5.92
C PRO A 110 -10.35 -21.58 -6.09
N ALA A 111 -10.83 -21.26 -7.29
CA ALA A 111 -12.25 -21.34 -7.59
C ALA A 111 -12.71 -22.76 -7.24
N THR A 112 -13.40 -22.92 -6.11
CA THR A 112 -14.12 -24.14 -5.82
C THR A 112 -15.20 -24.22 -6.89
N ALA A 113 -15.04 -25.15 -7.81
CA ALA A 113 -16.11 -25.53 -8.73
C ALA A 113 -17.34 -25.84 -7.84
N SER A 114 -18.31 -24.94 -7.82
CA SER A 114 -19.55 -25.08 -7.10
C SER A 114 -20.35 -26.19 -7.78
N GLY A 115 -20.41 -27.33 -7.14
CA GLY A 115 -21.23 -28.43 -7.58
C GLY A 115 -20.90 -29.72 -6.84
N ALA A 116 -21.24 -29.79 -5.55
CA ALA A 116 -21.75 -31.00 -4.86
C ALA A 116 -21.80 -30.73 -3.34
N SER A 117 -22.93 -30.98 -2.78
CA SER A 117 -23.25 -31.09 -1.35
C SER A 117 -22.16 -31.85 -0.58
N ALA A 118 -21.63 -31.28 0.50
CA ALA A 118 -20.76 -31.98 1.44
C ALA A 118 -21.04 -31.54 2.87
N GLU A 119 -21.17 -32.53 3.72
CA GLU A 119 -21.37 -32.56 5.16
C GLU A 119 -20.20 -31.87 5.96
N PRO A 120 -20.43 -31.44 7.23
CA PRO A 120 -19.44 -30.75 8.02
C PRO A 120 -18.46 -31.71 8.70
N GLY A 121 -17.17 -31.68 8.35
CA GLY A 121 -16.09 -32.45 8.98
C GLY A 121 -14.80 -31.68 9.08
N SER A 122 -14.39 -31.42 10.31
CA SER A 122 -13.05 -31.04 10.85
C SER A 122 -12.09 -30.29 9.93
N GLN A 123 -11.93 -28.97 10.17
CA GLN A 123 -10.90 -28.14 9.58
C GLN A 123 -9.61 -28.19 10.45
N THR A 124 -8.57 -28.82 9.96
CA THR A 124 -7.19 -28.56 10.39
C THR A 124 -6.73 -27.25 9.76
N GLU A 125 -6.35 -26.27 10.57
CA GLU A 125 -5.81 -24.98 10.13
C GLU A 125 -4.45 -25.20 9.44
N GLU A 126 -4.44 -25.19 8.13
CA GLU A 126 -3.21 -25.11 7.35
C GLU A 126 -2.62 -23.71 7.47
N SER A 127 -1.31 -23.60 7.77
CA SER A 127 -0.63 -22.32 7.94
C SER A 127 -0.66 -21.51 6.63
N SER A 128 -0.66 -20.17 6.75
CA SER A 128 -0.66 -19.24 5.60
C SER A 128 0.48 -19.52 4.63
N ASP A 129 1.63 -19.95 5.12
CA ASP A 129 2.84 -20.26 4.33
C ASP A 129 2.66 -21.52 3.48
N THR A 130 1.99 -22.54 4.02
CA THR A 130 1.70 -23.78 3.26
C THR A 130 0.76 -23.50 2.10
N ARG A 131 -0.22 -22.61 2.29
CA ARG A 131 -1.12 -22.16 1.22
C ARG A 131 -0.41 -21.35 0.14
N LEU A 132 0.54 -20.50 0.51
CA LEU A 132 1.32 -19.70 -0.44
C LEU A 132 2.22 -20.60 -1.29
N LEU A 133 2.95 -21.53 -0.66
CA LEU A 133 3.84 -22.47 -1.35
C LEU A 133 3.11 -23.37 -2.33
N SER A 134 1.95 -23.93 -1.95
CA SER A 134 1.14 -24.74 -2.86
C SER A 134 0.62 -23.96 -4.07
N ARG A 135 0.33 -22.68 -3.90
CA ARG A 135 -0.11 -21.79 -5.01
C ARG A 135 1.04 -21.45 -5.96
N LEU A 136 2.23 -21.19 -5.44
CA LEU A 136 3.42 -20.93 -6.25
C LEU A 136 3.80 -22.18 -7.06
N HIS A 137 3.71 -23.36 -6.45
CA HIS A 137 3.96 -24.63 -7.13
C HIS A 137 2.92 -24.90 -8.24
N ALA A 138 1.65 -24.70 -7.96
CA ALA A 138 0.56 -24.88 -8.95
C ALA A 138 0.64 -23.87 -10.12
N ALA A 139 1.25 -22.71 -9.90
CA ALA A 139 1.49 -21.69 -10.92
C ALA A 139 2.82 -21.86 -11.67
N GLY A 140 3.64 -22.89 -11.36
CA GLY A 140 4.90 -23.20 -12.04
C GLY A 140 6.07 -22.29 -11.68
N TYR A 141 6.03 -21.64 -10.49
CA TYR A 141 7.11 -20.78 -10.01
C TYR A 141 8.11 -21.50 -9.08
N LEU A 142 7.84 -22.73 -8.69
CA LEU A 142 8.70 -23.62 -7.87
C LEU A 142 8.68 -25.04 -8.41
#